data_dcf11b438cafd03d94fb7cbd019fa6dd
#
_entry.id   dcf11b438cafd03d94fb7cbd019fa6dd
#
_cell.length_a   1.000
_cell.length_b   1.000
_cell.length_c   1.000
_cell.angle_alpha   90.00
_cell.angle_beta   90.00
_cell.angle_gamma   90.00
#
_symmetry.space_group_name_H-M   'P 1'
#
loop_
_entity.id
_entity.type
_entity.pdbx_description
1 polymer ?
#
loop_
_entity_poly.entity_id
_entity_poly.type
_entity_poly.pdbx_seq_one_letter_code
_entity_poly.pdbx_strand_id
1 'polypeptide(L)'
;MKEKVKKIIAVVLTFLMSIGCVQSYPMVSALESDYEVYPNPHMMEYQDGSFDITSNVNIVYEDGIDEYTRDRLNEVLAIKKINATTSTEVKEDQTNILVGIKGSNQYVDQYAGEHYTVKTSNLFDQLDSYLLKVDNGKITVLGKDTDAAFYGLTSLYHIFKQLDGTNIRNFTMEDYANVASRGFIEGYYGNPWSTTDRIKLMEWGGYYKLNSYFYAPKDDPKHNSKWRELYTNEEIETKIKPLAEAGNKSKCRFVFALHPYMYDAIRYNSEENYQNDLKVLQAKFEQVIQAGVRQIAILADDAGNVGGENYTRTLTDMTAWLKEMQKTYPDLKLTLPFCT
;
A
#
# COMPACT_ATOMS: atom_id res chain seq x y z
N MET A 1 -15.84 -59.18 -61.86
CA MET A 1 -14.50 -58.77 -61.36
C MET A 1 -14.22 -57.26 -61.56
N LYS A 2 -14.55 -56.68 -62.74
CA LYS A 2 -14.29 -55.26 -62.99
C LYS A 2 -15.08 -54.24 -62.12
N GLU A 3 -16.29 -54.55 -61.63
CA GLU A 3 -17.08 -53.65 -60.81
C GLU A 3 -16.63 -53.63 -59.35
N LYS A 4 -16.16 -54.74 -58.82
CA LYS A 4 -15.61 -54.81 -57.43
C LYS A 4 -14.29 -54.01 -57.33
N VAL A 5 -13.47 -54.04 -58.37
CA VAL A 5 -12.20 -53.27 -58.41
C VAL A 5 -12.46 -51.77 -58.49
N LYS A 6 -13.48 -51.31 -59.23
CA LYS A 6 -13.88 -49.89 -59.30
C LYS A 6 -14.42 -49.37 -57.96
N LYS A 7 -15.17 -50.19 -57.20
CA LYS A 7 -15.69 -49.80 -55.84
C LYS A 7 -14.55 -49.74 -54.83
N ILE A 8 -13.56 -50.62 -54.92
CA ILE A 8 -12.38 -50.60 -54.02
C ILE A 8 -11.49 -49.37 -54.30
N ILE A 9 -11.28 -49.01 -55.56
CA ILE A 9 -10.50 -47.83 -55.97
C ILE A 9 -11.24 -46.53 -55.54
N ALA A 10 -12.58 -46.46 -55.66
CA ALA A 10 -13.36 -45.30 -55.18
C ALA A 10 -13.30 -45.12 -53.67
N VAL A 11 -13.36 -46.22 -52.89
CA VAL A 11 -13.26 -46.16 -51.42
C VAL A 11 -11.84 -45.78 -50.95
N VAL A 12 -10.80 -46.24 -51.61
CA VAL A 12 -9.40 -45.89 -51.32
C VAL A 12 -9.10 -44.43 -51.67
N LEU A 13 -9.64 -43.92 -52.80
CA LEU A 13 -9.51 -42.50 -53.13
C LEU A 13 -10.29 -41.57 -52.19
N THR A 14 -11.44 -42.00 -51.74
CA THR A 14 -12.20 -41.20 -50.72
C THR A 14 -11.51 -41.21 -49.37
N PHE A 15 -10.84 -42.29 -48.99
CA PHE A 15 -10.08 -42.37 -47.73
C PHE A 15 -8.75 -41.61 -47.81
N LEU A 16 -8.11 -41.54 -49.02
CA LEU A 16 -6.92 -40.73 -49.24
C LEU A 16 -7.19 -39.23 -49.36
N MET A 17 -8.40 -38.81 -49.78
CA MET A 17 -8.81 -37.40 -49.71
C MET A 17 -9.22 -36.91 -48.35
N SER A 18 -9.57 -37.81 -47.42
CA SER A 18 -9.87 -37.44 -46.02
C SER A 18 -8.62 -37.31 -45.13
N ILE A 19 -7.44 -37.76 -45.57
CA ILE A 19 -6.16 -37.61 -44.85
C ILE A 19 -5.41 -36.35 -45.26
N GLY A 20 -5.84 -35.66 -46.37
CA GLY A 20 -5.17 -34.49 -46.94
C GLY A 20 -5.58 -33.12 -46.38
N CYS A 21 -6.51 -33.03 -45.47
CA CYS A 21 -6.92 -31.76 -44.82
C CYS A 21 -6.75 -31.85 -43.28
N VAL A 22 -5.55 -32.13 -42.81
CA VAL A 22 -5.14 -31.59 -41.55
C VAL A 22 -4.83 -30.12 -41.83
N GLN A 23 -5.88 -29.27 -41.83
CA GLN A 23 -5.68 -27.87 -41.65
C GLN A 23 -5.00 -27.75 -40.26
N SER A 24 -3.72 -27.44 -40.31
CA SER A 24 -3.03 -26.87 -39.13
C SER A 24 -3.76 -25.54 -38.85
N TYR A 25 -4.79 -25.62 -38.02
CA TYR A 25 -5.25 -24.41 -37.37
C TYR A 25 -4.01 -23.86 -36.68
N PRO A 26 -3.62 -22.59 -36.90
CA PRO A 26 -2.65 -21.98 -36.04
C PRO A 26 -3.21 -22.19 -34.63
N MET A 27 -2.44 -22.85 -33.75
CA MET A 27 -2.74 -22.78 -32.33
C MET A 27 -2.82 -21.29 -32.07
N VAL A 28 -4.06 -20.78 -31.90
CA VAL A 28 -4.25 -19.50 -31.27
C VAL A 28 -3.63 -19.72 -29.89
N SER A 29 -2.41 -19.22 -29.70
CA SER A 29 -1.86 -19.12 -28.35
C SER A 29 -2.95 -18.44 -27.56
N ALA A 30 -3.45 -19.12 -26.52
CA ALA A 30 -4.37 -18.48 -25.61
C ALA A 30 -3.72 -17.13 -25.29
N LEU A 31 -4.43 -16.01 -25.59
CA LEU A 31 -3.96 -14.69 -25.19
C LEU A 31 -3.71 -14.82 -23.69
N GLU A 32 -2.44 -14.69 -23.30
CA GLU A 32 -2.09 -14.65 -21.90
C GLU A 32 -2.98 -13.58 -21.25
N SER A 33 -3.77 -13.98 -20.25
CA SER A 33 -4.65 -13.05 -19.55
C SER A 33 -3.80 -11.95 -18.92
N ASP A 34 -4.29 -10.72 -18.91
CA ASP A 34 -3.64 -9.62 -18.25
C ASP A 34 -3.58 -9.89 -16.73
N TYR A 35 -2.53 -9.40 -16.06
CA TYR A 35 -2.41 -9.53 -14.63
C TYR A 35 -3.49 -8.70 -13.93
N GLU A 36 -4.12 -9.30 -12.93
CA GLU A 36 -5.09 -8.62 -12.07
C GLU A 36 -4.38 -7.95 -10.91
N VAL A 37 -4.53 -6.63 -10.78
CA VAL A 37 -3.98 -5.82 -9.70
C VAL A 37 -5.11 -5.03 -9.05
N TYR A 38 -5.15 -5.02 -7.72
CA TYR A 38 -6.23 -4.37 -6.97
C TYR A 38 -5.69 -3.28 -6.02
N PRO A 39 -6.26 -2.05 -6.04
CA PRO A 39 -7.19 -1.53 -7.06
C PRO A 39 -6.59 -1.57 -8.46
N ASN A 40 -7.44 -1.51 -9.50
CA ASN A 40 -6.94 -1.44 -10.87
C ASN A 40 -6.04 -0.21 -11.04
N PRO A 41 -4.84 -0.37 -11.63
CA PRO A 41 -3.94 0.76 -11.84
C PRO A 41 -4.50 1.72 -12.89
N HIS A 42 -4.12 3.00 -12.80
CA HIS A 42 -4.54 4.02 -13.76
C HIS A 42 -4.01 3.75 -15.17
N MET A 43 -2.81 3.18 -15.28
CA MET A 43 -2.23 2.78 -16.54
C MET A 43 -1.43 1.49 -16.37
N MET A 44 -1.67 0.52 -17.22
CA MET A 44 -0.85 -0.67 -17.39
C MET A 44 -0.78 -1.03 -18.86
N GLU A 45 0.44 -1.06 -19.40
CA GLU A 45 0.68 -1.39 -20.80
C GLU A 45 1.71 -2.50 -20.90
N TYR A 46 1.36 -3.55 -21.62
CA TYR A 46 2.28 -4.64 -21.93
C TYR A 46 3.17 -4.29 -23.11
N GLN A 47 4.42 -4.74 -23.05
CA GLN A 47 5.37 -4.70 -24.15
C GLN A 47 5.71 -6.13 -24.57
N ASP A 48 6.30 -6.25 -25.76
CA ASP A 48 6.72 -7.55 -26.28
C ASP A 48 7.78 -8.20 -25.38
N GLY A 49 7.67 -9.52 -25.22
CA GLY A 49 8.63 -10.32 -24.51
C GLY A 49 8.31 -10.53 -23.02
N SER A 50 9.06 -11.44 -22.46
CA SER A 50 9.04 -11.85 -21.06
C SER A 50 10.42 -12.38 -20.69
N PHE A 51 10.66 -12.57 -19.39
CA PHE A 51 11.89 -13.24 -18.93
C PHE A 51 11.60 -14.07 -17.67
N ASP A 52 12.44 -15.07 -17.44
CA ASP A 52 12.41 -15.85 -16.22
C ASP A 52 13.21 -15.14 -15.13
N ILE A 53 12.55 -14.89 -14.00
CA ILE A 53 13.21 -14.31 -12.82
C ILE A 53 14.20 -15.34 -12.30
N THR A 54 15.45 -14.93 -12.12
CA THR A 54 16.52 -15.81 -11.61
C THR A 54 16.24 -16.28 -10.19
N SER A 55 16.70 -17.48 -9.83
CA SER A 55 16.52 -18.04 -8.48
C SER A 55 17.22 -17.25 -7.37
N ASN A 56 18.18 -16.39 -7.74
CA ASN A 56 18.80 -15.40 -6.90
C ASN A 56 18.80 -14.06 -7.63
N VAL A 57 18.12 -13.07 -7.06
CA VAL A 57 18.01 -11.71 -7.64
C VAL A 57 18.98 -10.75 -6.97
N ASN A 58 19.38 -9.73 -7.70
CA ASN A 58 20.10 -8.59 -7.16
C ASN A 58 19.13 -7.46 -6.83
N ILE A 59 19.16 -6.93 -5.60
CA ILE A 59 18.31 -5.82 -5.19
C ILE A 59 19.16 -4.57 -4.99
N VAL A 60 18.70 -3.46 -5.56
CA VAL A 60 19.25 -2.13 -5.32
C VAL A 60 18.19 -1.29 -4.62
N TYR A 61 18.46 -0.92 -3.38
CA TYR A 61 17.62 0.01 -2.62
C TYR A 61 18.28 1.39 -2.54
N GLU A 62 17.49 2.42 -2.68
CA GLU A 62 17.90 3.77 -2.30
C GLU A 62 17.77 4.03 -0.81
N ASP A 63 18.51 5.00 -0.31
CA ASP A 63 18.32 5.55 1.01
C ASP A 63 16.90 6.15 1.11
N GLY A 64 16.27 6.04 2.27
CA GLY A 64 14.89 6.48 2.47
C GLY A 64 13.84 5.42 2.15
N ILE A 65 14.19 4.30 1.51
CA ILE A 65 13.32 3.11 1.46
C ILE A 65 13.33 2.45 2.83
N ASP A 66 12.19 2.54 3.54
CA ASP A 66 12.07 2.05 4.90
C ASP A 66 12.05 0.52 5.00
N GLU A 67 12.22 0.01 6.22
CA GLU A 67 12.27 -1.44 6.49
C GLU A 67 10.97 -2.15 6.08
N TYR A 68 9.80 -1.54 6.28
CA TYR A 68 8.51 -2.15 5.93
C TYR A 68 8.32 -2.29 4.43
N THR A 69 8.85 -1.35 3.66
CA THR A 69 8.87 -1.44 2.19
C THR A 69 9.82 -2.55 1.72
N ARG A 70 10.98 -2.70 2.37
CA ARG A 70 11.90 -3.83 2.10
C ARG A 70 11.28 -5.16 2.48
N ASP A 71 10.56 -5.24 3.60
CA ASP A 71 9.82 -6.44 4.02
C ASP A 71 8.74 -6.82 3.02
N ARG A 72 8.02 -5.86 2.43
CA ARG A 72 7.06 -6.13 1.35
C ARG A 72 7.74 -6.80 0.14
N LEU A 73 8.92 -6.37 -0.25
CA LEU A 73 9.65 -7.06 -1.32
C LEU A 73 10.06 -8.47 -0.91
N ASN A 74 10.49 -8.68 0.34
CA ASN A 74 10.79 -10.02 0.85
C ASN A 74 9.57 -10.95 0.76
N GLU A 75 8.36 -10.44 1.10
CA GLU A 75 7.10 -11.18 0.94
C GLU A 75 6.82 -11.53 -0.53
N VAL A 76 7.05 -10.59 -1.46
CA VAL A 76 6.92 -10.84 -2.91
C VAL A 76 7.82 -11.99 -3.36
N LEU A 77 9.09 -11.93 -3.01
CA LEU A 77 10.08 -12.95 -3.40
C LEU A 77 9.79 -14.33 -2.77
N ALA A 78 9.26 -14.35 -1.54
CA ALA A 78 8.89 -15.57 -0.84
C ALA A 78 7.79 -16.38 -1.56
N ILE A 79 6.90 -15.72 -2.33
CA ILE A 79 5.85 -16.40 -3.13
C ILE A 79 6.46 -17.43 -4.08
N LYS A 80 7.60 -17.09 -4.69
CA LYS A 80 8.31 -17.94 -5.67
C LYS A 80 9.59 -18.56 -5.11
N LYS A 81 9.85 -18.43 -3.80
CA LYS A 81 11.06 -18.93 -3.11
C LYS A 81 12.35 -18.41 -3.75
N ILE A 82 12.35 -17.14 -4.17
CA ILE A 82 13.48 -16.49 -4.80
C ILE A 82 14.40 -15.94 -3.70
N ASN A 83 15.70 -16.23 -3.80
CA ASN A 83 16.72 -15.65 -2.93
C ASN A 83 17.11 -14.27 -3.43
N ALA A 84 17.69 -13.45 -2.55
CA ALA A 84 18.12 -12.11 -2.89
C ALA A 84 19.49 -11.77 -2.30
N THR A 85 20.23 -10.98 -3.05
CA THR A 85 21.43 -10.27 -2.57
C THR A 85 21.25 -8.78 -2.82
N THR A 86 21.82 -7.94 -1.99
CA THR A 86 21.73 -6.48 -2.13
C THR A 86 23.06 -5.93 -2.65
N SER A 87 22.98 -4.94 -3.55
CA SER A 87 24.14 -4.19 -4.06
C SER A 87 23.75 -2.73 -4.31
N THR A 88 24.73 -1.94 -4.77
CA THR A 88 24.52 -0.51 -5.09
C THR A 88 24.21 -0.25 -6.57
N GLU A 89 24.31 -1.27 -7.42
CA GLU A 89 24.14 -1.16 -8.86
C GLU A 89 23.62 -2.47 -9.47
N VAL A 90 23.20 -2.44 -10.73
CA VAL A 90 22.75 -3.63 -11.46
C VAL A 90 23.90 -4.63 -11.69
N LYS A 91 23.54 -5.92 -11.79
CA LYS A 91 24.42 -7.02 -12.15
C LYS A 91 23.93 -7.68 -13.44
N GLU A 92 24.85 -7.99 -14.35
CA GLU A 92 24.49 -8.49 -15.70
C GLU A 92 23.88 -9.90 -15.68
N ASP A 93 24.34 -10.78 -14.81
CA ASP A 93 23.97 -12.21 -14.81
C ASP A 93 22.77 -12.55 -13.92
N GLN A 94 22.03 -11.55 -13.43
CA GLN A 94 20.92 -11.73 -12.50
C GLN A 94 19.74 -10.85 -12.90
N THR A 95 18.53 -11.29 -12.51
CA THR A 95 17.40 -10.38 -12.47
C THR A 95 17.66 -9.31 -11.42
N ASN A 96 17.50 -8.05 -11.79
CA ASN A 96 17.70 -6.92 -10.91
C ASN A 96 16.35 -6.33 -10.47
N ILE A 97 16.19 -6.08 -9.18
CA ILE A 97 15.03 -5.38 -8.62
C ILE A 97 15.52 -4.05 -8.05
N LEU A 98 15.05 -2.97 -8.65
CA LEU A 98 15.45 -1.61 -8.32
C LEU A 98 14.30 -0.94 -7.57
N VAL A 99 14.54 -0.46 -6.34
CA VAL A 99 13.51 0.20 -5.53
C VAL A 99 14.02 1.56 -5.08
N GLY A 100 13.38 2.61 -5.57
CA GLY A 100 13.84 3.99 -5.36
C GLY A 100 12.73 5.00 -5.15
N ILE A 101 13.17 6.23 -4.90
CA ILE A 101 12.32 7.40 -4.62
C ILE A 101 12.59 8.47 -5.67
N LYS A 102 11.55 8.95 -6.33
CA LYS A 102 11.64 10.02 -7.33
C LYS A 102 12.19 11.31 -6.72
N GLY A 103 13.19 11.87 -7.37
CA GLY A 103 13.85 13.11 -6.92
C GLY A 103 14.92 12.90 -5.85
N SER A 104 15.28 11.65 -5.52
CA SER A 104 16.37 11.34 -4.61
C SER A 104 17.75 11.67 -5.19
N ASN A 105 17.86 11.72 -6.53
CA ASN A 105 19.11 11.81 -7.29
C ASN A 105 20.09 10.65 -7.00
N GLN A 106 19.58 9.52 -6.49
CA GLN A 106 20.34 8.30 -6.28
C GLN A 106 20.25 7.38 -7.49
N TYR A 107 20.88 6.21 -7.41
CA TYR A 107 21.05 5.29 -8.55
C TYR A 107 19.75 4.90 -9.27
N VAL A 108 18.70 4.52 -8.52
CA VAL A 108 17.44 4.06 -9.11
C VAL A 108 16.66 5.20 -9.77
N ASP A 109 16.62 6.39 -9.14
CA ASP A 109 15.99 7.59 -9.70
C ASP A 109 16.69 8.03 -10.99
N GLN A 110 18.02 8.05 -11.00
CA GLN A 110 18.82 8.37 -12.18
C GLN A 110 18.61 7.32 -13.29
N TYR A 111 18.73 6.04 -12.94
CA TYR A 111 18.50 4.93 -13.87
C TYR A 111 17.12 5.02 -14.53
N ALA A 112 16.07 5.21 -13.72
CA ALA A 112 14.71 5.35 -14.25
C ALA A 112 14.56 6.58 -15.14
N GLY A 113 15.19 7.71 -14.79
CA GLY A 113 15.17 8.94 -15.58
C GLY A 113 15.87 8.81 -16.94
N GLU A 114 16.91 7.99 -17.03
CA GLU A 114 17.67 7.75 -18.25
C GLU A 114 17.01 6.72 -19.19
N HIS A 115 16.30 5.74 -18.62
CA HIS A 115 15.84 4.57 -19.39
C HIS A 115 14.32 4.52 -19.59
N TYR A 116 13.52 5.26 -18.77
CA TYR A 116 12.07 5.15 -18.82
C TYR A 116 11.38 6.49 -19.09
N THR A 117 10.35 6.44 -19.91
CA THR A 117 9.48 7.59 -20.16
C THR A 117 8.18 7.40 -19.38
N VAL A 118 7.88 8.33 -18.49
CA VAL A 118 6.59 8.40 -17.78
C VAL A 118 5.54 8.98 -18.73
N LYS A 119 4.41 8.29 -18.89
CA LYS A 119 3.31 8.68 -19.79
C LYS A 119 2.26 9.52 -19.10
N THR A 120 1.98 9.23 -17.83
CA THR A 120 1.03 10.01 -17.02
C THR A 120 1.61 11.38 -16.71
N SER A 121 0.96 12.43 -17.20
CA SER A 121 1.40 13.80 -16.92
C SER A 121 1.44 14.05 -15.41
N ASN A 122 2.56 14.57 -14.92
CA ASN A 122 2.77 14.89 -13.52
C ASN A 122 2.50 13.73 -12.56
N LEU A 123 2.86 12.50 -12.96
CA LEU A 123 2.65 11.30 -12.14
C LEU A 123 3.12 11.51 -10.68
N PHE A 124 4.34 11.98 -10.49
CA PHE A 124 4.94 12.10 -9.16
C PHE A 124 4.46 13.31 -8.35
N ASP A 125 3.59 14.14 -8.91
CA ASP A 125 2.85 15.16 -8.15
C ASP A 125 1.59 14.58 -7.51
N GLN A 126 1.10 13.42 -8.01
CA GLN A 126 -0.07 12.74 -7.50
C GLN A 126 0.18 12.07 -6.13
N LEU A 127 -0.91 11.76 -5.42
CA LEU A 127 -0.86 11.07 -4.13
C LEU A 127 -0.39 9.63 -4.30
N ASP A 128 0.53 9.17 -3.45
CA ASP A 128 0.98 7.78 -3.37
C ASP A 128 1.40 7.19 -4.74
N SER A 129 1.92 8.02 -5.63
CA SER A 129 2.19 7.67 -7.01
C SER A 129 3.47 6.87 -7.18
N TYR A 130 3.44 5.92 -8.12
CA TYR A 130 4.61 5.11 -8.46
C TYR A 130 4.62 4.69 -9.93
N LEU A 131 5.83 4.40 -10.40
CA LEU A 131 6.13 3.68 -11.63
C LEU A 131 6.58 2.25 -11.27
N LEU A 132 5.97 1.23 -11.88
CA LEU A 132 6.47 -0.14 -11.87
C LEU A 132 6.76 -0.55 -13.32
N LYS A 133 8.04 -0.77 -13.61
CA LYS A 133 8.51 -1.16 -14.92
C LYS A 133 9.17 -2.53 -14.87
N VAL A 134 8.75 -3.42 -15.76
CA VAL A 134 9.32 -4.76 -15.94
C VAL A 134 9.81 -4.89 -17.36
N ASP A 135 11.11 -5.02 -17.56
CA ASP A 135 11.72 -5.22 -18.86
C ASP A 135 13.16 -5.77 -18.76
N ASN A 136 13.59 -6.53 -19.77
CA ASN A 136 14.98 -6.91 -19.96
C ASN A 136 15.71 -7.41 -18.70
N GLY A 137 15.08 -8.27 -17.92
CA GLY A 137 15.65 -8.82 -16.68
C GLY A 137 15.67 -7.85 -15.51
N LYS A 138 14.92 -6.75 -15.58
CA LYS A 138 14.81 -5.75 -14.53
C LYS A 138 13.36 -5.53 -14.09
N ILE A 139 13.18 -5.33 -12.80
CA ILE A 139 11.93 -4.93 -12.17
C ILE A 139 12.23 -3.64 -11.40
N THR A 140 11.72 -2.52 -11.88
CA THR A 140 11.98 -1.21 -11.27
C THR A 140 10.72 -0.65 -10.64
N VAL A 141 10.78 -0.32 -9.36
CA VAL A 141 9.74 0.39 -8.60
C VAL A 141 10.30 1.74 -8.20
N LEU A 142 9.74 2.80 -8.75
CA LEU A 142 10.08 4.18 -8.40
C LEU A 142 8.84 4.83 -7.79
N GLY A 143 8.86 5.07 -6.49
CA GLY A 143 7.77 5.74 -5.77
C GLY A 143 8.03 7.23 -5.61
N LYS A 144 6.98 8.01 -5.40
CA LYS A 144 7.08 9.41 -4.95
C LYS A 144 7.80 9.51 -3.60
N ASP A 145 7.57 8.53 -2.74
CA ASP A 145 8.16 8.32 -1.43
C ASP A 145 8.19 6.81 -1.11
N THR A 146 8.63 6.44 0.08
CA THR A 146 8.71 5.04 0.50
C THR A 146 7.34 4.36 0.60
N ASP A 147 6.26 5.07 0.95
CA ASP A 147 4.90 4.53 0.98
C ASP A 147 4.42 4.21 -0.44
N ALA A 148 4.67 5.10 -1.39
CA ALA A 148 4.35 4.88 -2.80
C ALA A 148 5.14 3.70 -3.39
N ALA A 149 6.42 3.55 -3.04
CA ALA A 149 7.22 2.39 -3.41
C ALA A 149 6.63 1.08 -2.83
N PHE A 150 6.15 1.10 -1.57
CA PHE A 150 5.42 -0.01 -0.95
C PHE A 150 4.18 -0.40 -1.77
N TYR A 151 3.40 0.58 -2.27
CA TYR A 151 2.23 0.28 -3.11
C TYR A 151 2.61 -0.28 -4.48
N GLY A 152 3.72 0.15 -5.05
CA GLY A 152 4.29 -0.46 -6.25
C GLY A 152 4.68 -1.92 -6.02
N LEU A 153 5.34 -2.23 -4.91
CA LEU A 153 5.66 -3.60 -4.49
C LEU A 153 4.41 -4.42 -4.15
N THR A 154 3.35 -3.79 -3.65
CA THR A 154 2.05 -4.45 -3.44
C THR A 154 1.40 -4.85 -4.78
N SER A 155 1.52 -4.02 -5.82
CA SER A 155 1.11 -4.42 -7.18
C SER A 155 1.93 -5.60 -7.70
N LEU A 156 3.23 -5.59 -7.47
CA LEU A 156 4.11 -6.71 -7.81
C LEU A 156 3.76 -7.99 -7.03
N TYR A 157 3.34 -7.87 -5.76
CA TYR A 157 2.82 -8.98 -4.96
C TYR A 157 1.62 -9.66 -5.64
N HIS A 158 0.64 -8.89 -6.13
CA HIS A 158 -0.51 -9.43 -6.86
C HIS A 158 -0.06 -10.16 -8.12
N ILE A 159 0.86 -9.59 -8.88
CA ILE A 159 1.40 -10.19 -10.11
C ILE A 159 2.12 -11.50 -9.79
N PHE A 160 3.02 -11.52 -8.79
CA PHE A 160 3.76 -12.73 -8.42
C PHE A 160 2.87 -13.89 -8.00
N LYS A 161 1.71 -13.62 -7.41
CA LYS A 161 0.71 -14.66 -7.09
C LYS A 161 0.09 -15.32 -8.32
N GLN A 162 0.11 -14.64 -9.47
CA GLN A 162 -0.51 -15.08 -10.72
C GLN A 162 0.49 -15.71 -11.68
N LEU A 163 1.81 -15.50 -11.48
CA LEU A 163 2.82 -16.10 -12.37
C LEU A 163 2.71 -17.62 -12.35
N ASP A 164 2.79 -18.23 -13.53
CA ASP A 164 3.12 -19.66 -13.67
C ASP A 164 4.65 -19.80 -13.67
N GLY A 165 5.20 -20.45 -12.66
CA GLY A 165 6.65 -20.49 -12.44
C GLY A 165 7.24 -19.13 -12.08
N THR A 166 8.29 -18.71 -12.80
CA THR A 166 9.03 -17.46 -12.61
C THR A 166 9.02 -16.55 -13.83
N ASN A 167 8.30 -16.92 -14.89
CA ASN A 167 8.21 -16.11 -16.10
C ASN A 167 7.32 -14.89 -15.87
N ILE A 168 7.84 -13.70 -16.17
CA ILE A 168 7.13 -12.43 -16.06
C ILE A 168 7.15 -11.69 -17.40
N ARG A 169 5.99 -11.20 -17.84
CA ARG A 169 5.83 -10.41 -19.07
C ARG A 169 6.41 -9.01 -18.87
N ASN A 170 6.91 -8.42 -19.94
CA ASN A 170 7.32 -7.02 -19.94
C ASN A 170 6.09 -6.09 -19.87
N PHE A 171 6.10 -5.11 -18.98
CA PHE A 171 5.05 -4.10 -18.88
C PHE A 171 5.53 -2.82 -18.22
N THR A 172 4.73 -1.76 -18.39
CA THR A 172 4.84 -0.50 -17.65
C THR A 172 3.52 -0.27 -16.93
N MET A 173 3.58 0.03 -15.64
CA MET A 173 2.44 0.41 -14.83
C MET A 173 2.73 1.75 -14.17
N GLU A 174 1.78 2.66 -14.27
CA GLU A 174 1.79 3.95 -13.58
C GLU A 174 0.49 4.08 -12.79
N ASP A 175 0.62 4.35 -11.50
CA ASP A 175 -0.53 4.38 -10.62
C ASP A 175 -0.39 5.43 -9.53
N TYR A 176 -1.51 5.87 -9.01
CA TYR A 176 -1.58 6.87 -7.95
C TYR A 176 -2.93 6.78 -7.23
N ALA A 177 -3.09 7.47 -6.11
CA ALA A 177 -4.33 7.48 -5.36
C ALA A 177 -5.16 8.73 -5.68
N ASN A 178 -6.46 8.53 -5.93
CA ASN A 178 -7.42 9.63 -6.10
C ASN A 178 -7.93 10.19 -4.76
N VAL A 179 -7.75 9.44 -3.67
CA VAL A 179 -8.26 9.80 -2.34
C VAL A 179 -7.12 9.68 -1.32
N ALA A 180 -6.94 10.72 -0.52
CA ALA A 180 -5.84 10.81 0.44
C ALA A 180 -5.96 9.77 1.57
N SER A 181 -7.16 9.49 2.07
CA SER A 181 -7.41 8.52 3.14
C SER A 181 -8.30 7.41 2.63
N ARG A 182 -7.81 6.18 2.72
CA ARG A 182 -8.47 4.97 2.24
C ARG A 182 -8.38 3.90 3.32
N GLY A 183 -9.53 3.42 3.81
CA GLY A 183 -9.45 2.43 4.89
C GLY A 183 -10.73 2.22 5.63
N PHE A 184 -10.58 1.94 6.91
CA PHE A 184 -11.66 1.59 7.82
C PHE A 184 -11.78 2.63 8.93
N ILE A 185 -13.00 2.78 9.45
CA ILE A 185 -13.26 3.48 10.69
C ILE A 185 -14.02 2.53 11.64
N GLU A 186 -13.51 2.38 12.87
CA GLU A 186 -14.15 1.60 13.91
C GLU A 186 -14.97 2.54 14.81
N GLY A 187 -16.21 2.80 14.43
CA GLY A 187 -17.11 3.73 15.14
C GLY A 187 -18.42 3.11 15.61
N TYR A 188 -18.54 1.78 15.68
CA TYR A 188 -19.76 1.08 16.08
C TYR A 188 -19.85 0.83 17.59
N TYR A 189 -21.05 0.46 18.01
CA TYR A 189 -21.37 0.05 19.38
C TYR A 189 -21.41 -1.47 19.50
N GLY A 190 -21.25 -1.99 20.72
CA GLY A 190 -21.38 -3.40 21.05
C GLY A 190 -20.04 -4.09 21.26
N ASN A 191 -19.87 -5.30 20.77
CA ASN A 191 -18.63 -6.04 20.99
C ASN A 191 -17.47 -5.46 20.17
N PRO A 192 -16.45 -4.90 20.82
CA PRO A 192 -15.29 -4.36 20.11
C PRO A 192 -14.51 -5.51 19.45
N TRP A 193 -13.87 -5.20 18.33
CA TRP A 193 -12.93 -6.15 17.74
C TRP A 193 -11.75 -6.40 18.67
N SER A 194 -11.22 -7.61 18.66
CA SER A 194 -10.00 -7.92 19.39
C SER A 194 -8.79 -7.19 18.77
N THR A 195 -7.73 -7.00 19.54
CA THR A 195 -6.45 -6.49 19.03
C THR A 195 -5.96 -7.34 17.83
N THR A 196 -6.11 -8.67 17.91
CA THR A 196 -5.73 -9.58 16.82
C THR A 196 -6.55 -9.35 15.55
N ASP A 197 -7.85 -9.10 15.65
CA ASP A 197 -8.69 -8.87 14.47
C ASP A 197 -8.39 -7.51 13.82
N ARG A 198 -8.11 -6.48 14.62
CA ARG A 198 -7.66 -5.16 14.14
C ARG A 198 -6.33 -5.27 13.39
N ILE A 199 -5.37 -6.02 13.93
CA ILE A 199 -4.08 -6.30 13.28
C ILE A 199 -4.31 -6.96 11.92
N LYS A 200 -5.08 -8.07 11.87
CA LYS A 200 -5.38 -8.77 10.61
C LYS A 200 -6.06 -7.87 9.58
N LEU A 201 -6.98 -6.99 10.02
CA LEU A 201 -7.67 -6.08 9.12
C LEU A 201 -6.71 -5.04 8.52
N MET A 202 -5.77 -4.50 9.31
CA MET A 202 -4.74 -3.60 8.80
C MET A 202 -3.76 -4.32 7.86
N GLU A 203 -3.29 -5.51 8.22
CA GLU A 203 -2.44 -6.34 7.36
C GLU A 203 -3.12 -6.64 6.02
N TRP A 204 -4.39 -7.07 6.07
CA TRP A 204 -5.18 -7.32 4.86
C TRP A 204 -5.36 -6.04 4.04
N GLY A 205 -5.67 -4.91 4.68
CA GLY A 205 -5.80 -3.61 4.05
C GLY A 205 -4.54 -3.20 3.28
N GLY A 206 -3.37 -3.49 3.83
CA GLY A 206 -2.08 -3.21 3.19
C GLY A 206 -1.88 -3.92 1.85
N TYR A 207 -2.47 -5.11 1.66
CA TYR A 207 -2.46 -5.80 0.36
C TYR A 207 -3.39 -5.18 -0.70
N TYR A 208 -4.28 -4.28 -0.30
CA TYR A 208 -5.19 -3.56 -1.19
C TYR A 208 -4.94 -2.06 -1.22
N LYS A 209 -3.73 -1.63 -0.81
CA LYS A 209 -3.29 -0.22 -0.80
C LYS A 209 -4.16 0.69 0.06
N LEU A 210 -4.84 0.14 1.08
CA LEU A 210 -5.46 0.94 2.11
C LEU A 210 -4.38 1.55 3.00
N ASN A 211 -4.60 2.78 3.47
CA ASN A 211 -3.58 3.54 4.20
C ASN A 211 -4.01 4.00 5.58
N SER A 212 -5.23 3.67 6.02
CA SER A 212 -5.73 4.13 7.31
C SER A 212 -6.72 3.17 7.96
N TYR A 213 -6.56 2.99 9.26
CA TYR A 213 -7.51 2.37 10.15
C TYR A 213 -7.79 3.34 11.28
N PHE A 214 -8.96 3.97 11.28
CA PHE A 214 -9.36 4.93 12.31
C PHE A 214 -9.88 4.20 13.54
N TYR A 215 -9.14 4.32 14.64
CA TYR A 215 -9.51 3.75 15.93
C TYR A 215 -10.42 4.71 16.69
N ALA A 216 -11.71 4.44 16.65
CA ALA A 216 -12.74 5.24 17.31
C ALA A 216 -13.85 4.36 17.93
N PRO A 217 -13.51 3.24 18.62
CA PRO A 217 -14.52 2.34 19.18
C PRO A 217 -15.27 3.02 20.31
N LYS A 218 -16.60 2.98 20.28
CA LYS A 218 -17.45 3.59 21.31
C LYS A 218 -17.30 2.91 22.68
N ASP A 219 -16.73 1.69 22.71
CA ASP A 219 -16.47 0.92 23.95
C ASP A 219 -15.11 1.22 24.60
N ASP A 220 -14.28 2.07 24.00
CA ASP A 220 -13.07 2.58 24.66
C ASP A 220 -13.38 3.92 25.35
N PRO A 221 -13.57 3.96 26.68
CA PRO A 221 -13.86 5.21 27.37
C PRO A 221 -12.73 6.23 27.24
N LYS A 222 -11.47 5.78 27.06
CA LYS A 222 -10.31 6.67 26.91
C LYS A 222 -10.18 7.29 25.52
N HIS A 223 -10.99 6.85 24.57
CA HIS A 223 -11.18 7.50 23.28
C HIS A 223 -12.18 8.69 23.39
N ASN A 224 -13.18 8.62 24.29
CA ASN A 224 -14.27 9.60 24.37
C ASN A 224 -14.53 10.10 25.80
N SER A 225 -15.33 9.39 26.61
CA SER A 225 -15.81 9.90 27.92
C SER A 225 -14.71 10.15 28.96
N LYS A 226 -13.59 9.46 28.84
CA LYS A 226 -12.40 9.59 29.71
C LYS A 226 -11.15 9.98 28.89
N TRP A 227 -11.33 10.77 27.85
CA TRP A 227 -10.25 11.14 26.94
C TRP A 227 -9.06 11.84 27.63
N ARG A 228 -9.30 12.48 28.79
CA ARG A 228 -8.25 13.13 29.60
C ARG A 228 -7.36 12.13 30.33
N GLU A 229 -7.82 10.89 30.55
CA GLU A 229 -7.03 9.85 31.20
C GLU A 229 -6.00 9.27 30.25
N LEU A 230 -4.75 9.20 30.68
CA LEU A 230 -3.71 8.48 29.94
C LEU A 230 -3.96 6.97 30.03
N TYR A 231 -3.44 6.25 29.05
CA TYR A 231 -3.37 4.79 29.11
C TYR A 231 -2.34 4.36 30.17
N THR A 232 -2.57 3.23 30.81
CA THR A 232 -1.56 2.59 31.65
C THR A 232 -0.44 2.01 30.80
N ASN A 233 0.71 1.71 31.39
CA ASN A 233 1.80 1.04 30.67
C ASN A 233 1.37 -0.31 30.10
N GLU A 234 0.55 -1.07 30.82
CA GLU A 234 -0.01 -2.34 30.35
C GLU A 234 -0.89 -2.14 29.11
N GLU A 235 -1.80 -1.17 29.10
CA GLU A 235 -2.65 -0.86 27.94
C GLU A 235 -1.82 -0.39 26.74
N ILE A 236 -0.75 0.38 26.97
CA ILE A 236 0.18 0.79 25.91
C ILE A 236 0.86 -0.45 25.29
N GLU A 237 1.45 -1.31 26.11
CA GLU A 237 2.21 -2.47 25.62
C GLU A 237 1.32 -3.56 25.00
N THR A 238 0.10 -3.78 25.54
CA THR A 238 -0.76 -4.87 25.10
C THR A 238 -1.78 -4.48 24.02
N LYS A 239 -2.07 -3.18 23.85
CA LYS A 239 -3.12 -2.70 22.94
C LYS A 239 -2.58 -1.71 21.91
N ILE A 240 -2.03 -0.56 22.35
CA ILE A 240 -1.70 0.55 21.44
C ILE A 240 -0.48 0.21 20.58
N LYS A 241 0.59 -0.21 21.20
CA LYS A 241 1.87 -0.51 20.52
C LYS A 241 1.75 -1.62 19.45
N PRO A 242 1.11 -2.79 19.71
CA PRO A 242 0.93 -3.81 18.67
C PRO A 242 0.07 -3.32 17.49
N LEU A 243 -0.93 -2.48 17.73
CA LEU A 243 -1.76 -1.89 16.67
C LEU A 243 -0.97 -0.87 15.84
N ALA A 244 -0.19 -0.01 16.50
CA ALA A 244 0.67 0.96 15.81
C ALA A 244 1.72 0.25 14.94
N GLU A 245 2.37 -0.80 15.45
CA GLU A 245 3.35 -1.60 14.72
C GLU A 245 2.73 -2.27 13.49
N ALA A 246 1.59 -2.97 13.63
CA ALA A 246 0.89 -3.61 12.53
C ALA A 246 0.46 -2.60 11.46
N GLY A 247 -0.05 -1.43 11.89
CA GLY A 247 -0.43 -0.35 10.99
C GLY A 247 0.74 0.23 10.21
N ASN A 248 1.89 0.43 10.85
CA ASN A 248 3.10 0.93 10.20
C ASN A 248 3.66 -0.10 9.21
N LYS A 249 3.72 -1.37 9.61
CA LYS A 249 4.21 -2.46 8.78
C LYS A 249 3.38 -2.66 7.51
N SER A 250 2.06 -2.61 7.63
CA SER A 250 1.13 -2.79 6.50
C SER A 250 0.91 -1.52 5.68
N LYS A 251 1.38 -0.35 6.13
CA LYS A 251 1.03 1.00 5.64
C LYS A 251 -0.47 1.34 5.73
N CYS A 252 -1.32 0.41 6.20
CA CYS A 252 -2.69 0.70 6.64
C CYS A 252 -2.64 1.20 8.10
N ARG A 253 -2.20 2.44 8.27
CA ARG A 253 -1.80 3.00 9.55
C ARG A 253 -2.92 3.00 10.58
N PHE A 254 -2.54 2.65 11.81
CA PHE A 254 -3.39 2.84 12.98
C PHE A 254 -3.50 4.33 13.28
N VAL A 255 -4.63 4.94 12.89
CA VAL A 255 -4.95 6.35 13.15
C VAL A 255 -5.66 6.43 14.49
N PHE A 256 -4.96 6.94 15.50
CA PHE A 256 -5.58 7.11 16.82
C PHE A 256 -6.49 8.33 16.81
N ALA A 257 -7.80 8.09 16.84
CA ALA A 257 -8.80 9.14 16.90
C ALA A 257 -9.23 9.42 18.35
N LEU A 258 -9.43 10.68 18.69
CA LEU A 258 -9.88 11.10 20.00
C LEU A 258 -11.09 12.03 19.87
N HIS A 259 -12.07 11.85 20.74
CA HIS A 259 -13.29 12.66 20.77
C HIS A 259 -13.33 13.59 21.99
N PRO A 260 -12.64 14.76 21.95
CA PRO A 260 -12.48 15.62 23.11
C PRO A 260 -13.64 16.63 23.29
N TYR A 261 -14.75 16.46 22.60
CA TYR A 261 -15.88 17.39 22.60
C TYR A 261 -17.17 16.82 23.19
N MET A 262 -17.16 15.53 23.50
CA MET A 262 -18.29 14.85 24.13
C MET A 262 -18.00 14.65 25.62
N TYR A 263 -19.03 14.64 26.46
CA TYR A 263 -18.99 14.46 27.93
C TYR A 263 -18.21 15.57 28.65
N ASP A 264 -16.89 15.40 28.86
CA ASP A 264 -16.00 16.39 29.48
C ASP A 264 -15.26 17.18 28.38
N ALA A 265 -16.01 18.04 27.69
CA ALA A 265 -15.54 18.76 26.52
C ALA A 265 -14.43 19.77 26.83
N ILE A 266 -13.58 20.05 25.81
CA ILE A 266 -12.62 21.16 25.87
C ILE A 266 -13.35 22.45 26.20
N ARG A 267 -12.81 23.21 27.17
CA ARG A 267 -13.39 24.46 27.66
C ARG A 267 -12.81 25.66 26.94
N TYR A 268 -13.68 26.55 26.48
CA TYR A 268 -13.32 27.80 25.80
C TYR A 268 -13.76 29.04 26.55
N ASN A 269 -14.20 28.87 27.83
CA ASN A 269 -14.73 29.94 28.66
C ASN A 269 -13.65 30.88 29.23
N SER A 270 -12.39 30.49 29.21
CA SER A 270 -11.23 31.35 29.47
C SER A 270 -10.00 30.82 28.77
N GLU A 271 -9.00 31.68 28.52
CA GLU A 271 -7.72 31.32 27.95
C GLU A 271 -6.99 30.27 28.79
N GLU A 272 -6.98 30.43 30.09
CA GLU A 272 -6.36 29.50 31.04
C GLU A 272 -6.97 28.09 30.95
N ASN A 273 -8.30 27.98 30.91
CA ASN A 273 -8.99 26.70 30.79
C ASN A 273 -8.69 26.03 29.44
N TYR A 274 -8.72 26.79 28.35
CA TYR A 274 -8.40 26.27 27.03
C TYR A 274 -6.97 25.74 26.98
N GLN A 275 -6.00 26.51 27.45
CA GLN A 275 -4.57 26.09 27.39
C GLN A 275 -4.32 24.88 28.31
N ASN A 276 -5.00 24.76 29.45
CA ASN A 276 -4.89 23.57 30.28
C ASN A 276 -5.47 22.33 29.57
N ASP A 277 -6.62 22.45 28.92
CA ASP A 277 -7.24 21.36 28.18
C ASP A 277 -6.44 20.96 26.94
N LEU A 278 -5.87 21.95 26.24
CA LEU A 278 -4.98 21.71 25.10
C LEU A 278 -3.73 20.89 25.51
N LYS A 279 -3.12 21.22 26.64
CA LYS A 279 -1.98 20.44 27.17
C LYS A 279 -2.36 18.99 27.48
N VAL A 280 -3.54 18.77 28.02
CA VAL A 280 -4.04 17.39 28.29
C VAL A 280 -4.25 16.64 26.98
N LEU A 281 -4.83 17.29 25.97
CA LEU A 281 -5.02 16.73 24.64
C LEU A 281 -3.67 16.35 24.00
N GLN A 282 -2.71 17.27 24.04
CA GLN A 282 -1.35 17.04 23.53
C GLN A 282 -0.66 15.88 24.24
N ALA A 283 -0.71 15.84 25.58
CA ALA A 283 -0.11 14.76 26.37
C ALA A 283 -0.70 13.38 26.04
N LYS A 284 -2.01 13.31 25.78
CA LYS A 284 -2.66 12.08 25.35
C LYS A 284 -2.16 11.60 23.99
N PHE A 285 -2.08 12.50 23.02
CA PHE A 285 -1.55 12.16 21.70
C PHE A 285 -0.04 11.86 21.73
N GLU A 286 0.73 12.60 22.51
CA GLU A 286 2.15 12.33 22.70
C GLU A 286 2.39 10.91 23.23
N GLN A 287 1.62 10.46 24.22
CA GLN A 287 1.72 9.12 24.76
C GLN A 287 1.57 8.04 23.68
N VAL A 288 0.57 8.17 22.80
CA VAL A 288 0.35 7.18 21.74
C VAL A 288 1.37 7.31 20.60
N ILE A 289 1.86 8.51 20.31
CA ILE A 289 2.95 8.74 19.33
C ILE A 289 4.25 8.09 19.83
N GLN A 290 4.57 8.21 21.11
CA GLN A 290 5.70 7.52 21.74
C GLN A 290 5.56 5.99 21.66
N ALA A 291 4.33 5.47 21.66
CA ALA A 291 4.04 4.05 21.47
C ALA A 291 4.06 3.59 20.00
N GLY A 292 4.40 4.48 19.05
CA GLY A 292 4.55 4.14 17.62
C GLY A 292 3.41 4.59 16.71
N VAL A 293 2.36 5.24 17.23
CA VAL A 293 1.31 5.85 16.37
C VAL A 293 1.92 6.93 15.49
N ARG A 294 1.59 6.93 14.19
CA ARG A 294 2.14 7.88 13.21
C ARG A 294 1.10 8.75 12.51
N GLN A 295 -0.15 8.60 12.91
CA GLN A 295 -1.23 9.51 12.52
C GLN A 295 -2.27 9.59 13.63
N ILE A 296 -2.78 10.80 13.88
CA ILE A 296 -3.83 11.07 14.86
C ILE A 296 -5.02 11.75 14.18
N ALA A 297 -6.19 11.69 14.81
CA ALA A 297 -7.41 12.34 14.34
C ALA A 297 -8.21 12.93 15.51
N ILE A 298 -9.02 13.93 15.24
CA ILE A 298 -9.93 14.54 16.21
C ILE A 298 -11.36 14.37 15.71
N LEU A 299 -12.24 13.89 16.57
CA LEU A 299 -13.66 13.69 16.28
C LEU A 299 -14.50 14.67 17.10
N ALA A 300 -15.57 15.15 16.49
CA ALA A 300 -16.56 16.05 17.09
C ALA A 300 -17.99 15.65 16.67
N ASP A 301 -18.15 14.48 16.06
CA ASP A 301 -19.43 13.91 15.67
C ASP A 301 -20.32 13.71 16.91
N ASP A 302 -21.61 14.01 16.77
CA ASP A 302 -22.58 13.95 17.87
C ASP A 302 -22.26 14.84 19.10
N ALA A 303 -21.27 15.73 19.02
CA ALA A 303 -20.95 16.68 20.05
C ALA A 303 -21.92 17.87 20.03
N GLY A 304 -22.07 18.51 21.19
CA GLY A 304 -22.71 19.83 21.25
C GLY A 304 -21.94 20.84 20.39
N ASN A 305 -22.65 21.81 19.79
CA ASN A 305 -22.01 22.81 18.97
C ASN A 305 -21.09 23.74 19.80
N VAL A 306 -19.79 23.59 19.65
CA VAL A 306 -18.78 24.45 20.29
C VAL A 306 -18.38 25.66 19.41
N GLY A 307 -18.91 25.73 18.19
CA GLY A 307 -18.69 26.81 17.22
C GLY A 307 -17.44 26.60 16.33
N GLY A 308 -17.54 27.01 15.07
CA GLY A 308 -16.48 26.85 14.09
C GLY A 308 -15.16 27.52 14.47
N GLU A 309 -15.20 28.67 15.13
CA GLU A 309 -14.00 29.38 15.64
C GLU A 309 -13.22 28.55 16.66
N ASN A 310 -13.91 27.88 17.59
CA ASN A 310 -13.29 27.04 18.60
C ASN A 310 -12.68 25.76 17.98
N TYR A 311 -13.35 25.12 17.03
CA TYR A 311 -12.78 24.01 16.27
C TYR A 311 -11.53 24.45 15.51
N THR A 312 -11.63 25.55 14.76
CA THR A 312 -10.50 26.09 14.00
C THR A 312 -9.31 26.41 14.89
N ARG A 313 -9.55 27.00 16.05
CA ARG A 313 -8.50 27.29 17.04
C ARG A 313 -7.78 26.00 17.46
N THR A 314 -8.52 25.00 17.93
CA THR A 314 -7.91 23.74 18.39
C THR A 314 -7.15 23.03 17.26
N LEU A 315 -7.71 22.97 16.05
CA LEU A 315 -7.04 22.34 14.90
C LEU A 315 -5.77 23.09 14.51
N THR A 316 -5.78 24.43 14.58
CA THR A 316 -4.60 25.26 14.30
C THR A 316 -3.49 24.99 15.33
N ASP A 317 -3.82 25.01 16.61
CA ASP A 317 -2.86 24.80 17.69
C ASP A 317 -2.30 23.37 17.64
N MET A 318 -3.15 22.36 17.38
CA MET A 318 -2.74 20.96 17.23
C MET A 318 -1.88 20.74 15.97
N THR A 319 -2.18 21.42 14.88
CA THR A 319 -1.35 21.35 13.64
C THR A 319 0.03 21.94 13.90
N ALA A 320 0.11 23.07 14.61
CA ALA A 320 1.39 23.65 15.01
C ALA A 320 2.18 22.71 15.92
N TRP A 321 1.52 22.10 16.90
CA TRP A 321 2.14 21.13 17.80
C TRP A 321 2.62 19.87 17.04
N LEU A 322 1.85 19.33 16.08
CA LEU A 322 2.27 18.20 15.25
C LEU A 322 3.55 18.49 14.45
N LYS A 323 3.70 19.71 13.94
CA LYS A 323 4.93 20.12 13.25
C LYS A 323 6.16 20.10 14.17
N GLU A 324 6.00 20.44 15.43
CA GLU A 324 7.08 20.32 16.43
C GLU A 324 7.37 18.85 16.75
N MET A 325 6.33 18.03 16.94
CA MET A 325 6.49 16.59 17.17
C MET A 325 7.19 15.87 16.00
N GLN A 326 6.96 16.30 14.77
CA GLN A 326 7.61 15.71 13.59
C GLN A 326 9.13 15.90 13.59
N LYS A 327 9.67 16.88 14.31
CA LYS A 327 11.13 17.03 14.46
C LYS A 327 11.74 15.85 15.22
N THR A 328 10.99 15.25 16.14
CA THR A 328 11.39 14.06 16.90
C THR A 328 10.98 12.76 16.21
N TYR A 329 9.84 12.78 15.53
CA TYR A 329 9.25 11.64 14.82
C TYR A 329 9.05 11.99 13.34
N PRO A 330 10.10 11.90 12.49
CA PRO A 330 10.06 12.39 11.11
C PRO A 330 9.00 11.72 10.21
N ASP A 331 8.60 10.50 10.55
CA ASP A 331 7.57 9.70 9.88
C ASP A 331 6.13 10.02 10.34
N LEU A 332 5.96 10.93 11.31
CA LEU A 332 4.65 11.39 11.77
C LEU A 332 3.93 12.14 10.65
N LYS A 333 2.68 11.73 10.35
CA LYS A 333 1.86 12.41 9.35
C LYS A 333 1.32 13.74 9.91
N LEU A 334 1.48 14.81 9.14
CA LEU A 334 0.98 16.14 9.52
C LEU A 334 -0.49 16.35 9.19
N THR A 335 -1.11 15.43 8.45
CA THR A 335 -2.55 15.46 8.22
C THR A 335 -3.27 15.16 9.52
N LEU A 336 -4.17 16.05 9.92
CA LEU A 336 -5.02 15.91 11.09
C LEU A 336 -6.49 15.77 10.63
N PRO A 337 -6.97 14.54 10.37
CA PRO A 337 -8.37 14.32 10.04
C PRO A 337 -9.28 14.83 11.16
N PHE A 338 -10.35 15.50 10.74
CA PHE A 338 -11.37 16.06 11.64
C PHE A 338 -12.75 15.66 11.14
N CYS A 339 -13.57 15.11 12.02
CA CYS A 339 -14.95 14.73 11.75
C CYS A 339 -15.90 15.53 12.63
N THR A 340 -16.94 16.16 12.03
CA THR A 340 -18.01 16.89 12.72
C THR A 340 -19.31 16.17 12.61
#